data_37ee633f1e73acb1c4548ca736756718
#
_entry.id   37ee633f1e73acb1c4548ca736756718
#
_cell.length_a   1.000
_cell.length_b   1.000
_cell.length_c   1.000
_cell.angle_alpha   90.00
_cell.angle_beta   90.00
_cell.angle_gamma   90.00
#
_symmetry.space_group_name_H-M   'P 1'
#
loop_
_entity.id
_entity.type
_entity.pdbx_description
1 polymer ?
#
loop_
_entity_poly.entity_id
_entity_poly.type
_entity_poly.pdbx_seq_one_letter_code
_entity_poly.pdbx_strand_id
1 'polypeptide(L)'
;MITRAAFAPRFAPIFIRAVLAALVFAFPVHSLEARTTQQNTIDEQIVATCIARSAAGRNWLAKTLWGLRDQEGGWIGAEVANSDGSHDLGPLQVNSWWVPRLAAITGRPERHVRHWLKQDACFNVEAARWIFLSGLAATRDYWKAIGVYHSPTEWRQQRYTSSVIVHLRRRFGSSLFARPSKGTPPVSEVVP
;
A
#
# COMPACT_ATOMS: atom_id res chain seq x y z
N MET A 1 22.85 -83.09 -58.71
CA MET A 1 22.47 -82.50 -57.41
C MET A 1 22.57 -80.99 -57.58
N ILE A 2 21.41 -80.32 -57.67
CA ILE A 2 21.30 -78.91 -58.01
C ILE A 2 20.90 -78.15 -56.74
N THR A 3 21.80 -77.32 -56.22
CA THR A 3 21.55 -76.51 -55.04
C THR A 3 21.05 -75.11 -55.49
N ARG A 4 19.80 -74.80 -55.19
CA ARG A 4 19.20 -73.48 -55.44
C ARG A 4 19.64 -72.49 -54.36
N ALA A 5 20.27 -71.40 -54.79
CA ALA A 5 20.53 -70.22 -53.94
C ALA A 5 19.29 -69.42 -53.83
N ALA A 6 18.79 -69.16 -52.58
CA ALA A 6 17.69 -68.31 -52.29
C ALA A 6 18.15 -66.82 -52.18
N PHE A 7 17.54 -65.98 -52.96
CA PHE A 7 17.73 -64.54 -52.99
C PHE A 7 16.78 -63.88 -51.95
N ALA A 8 17.30 -63.33 -50.86
CA ALA A 8 16.49 -62.58 -49.91
C ALA A 8 16.56 -61.05 -50.21
N PRO A 9 15.42 -60.34 -50.26
CA PRO A 9 15.44 -58.89 -50.43
C PRO A 9 15.78 -58.21 -49.15
N ARG A 10 16.74 -57.28 -49.16
CA ARG A 10 17.11 -56.39 -48.06
C ARG A 10 16.14 -55.24 -48.07
N PHE A 11 15.22 -55.18 -47.10
CA PHE A 11 14.46 -53.99 -46.77
C PHE A 11 15.32 -53.08 -45.91
N ALA A 12 15.65 -51.89 -46.37
CA ALA A 12 16.25 -50.82 -45.58
C ALA A 12 15.16 -50.11 -44.73
N PRO A 13 15.38 -49.86 -43.46
CA PRO A 13 14.43 -49.12 -42.65
C PRO A 13 14.51 -47.62 -42.98
N ILE A 14 13.38 -47.08 -43.44
CA ILE A 14 13.20 -45.64 -43.60
C ILE A 14 13.03 -45.04 -42.15
N PHE A 15 14.08 -44.40 -41.67
CA PHE A 15 13.98 -43.59 -40.45
C PHE A 15 13.21 -42.30 -40.74
N ILE A 16 11.91 -42.28 -40.45
CA ILE A 16 11.12 -41.07 -40.36
C ILE A 16 11.53 -40.30 -39.11
N ARG A 17 12.38 -39.31 -39.28
CA ARG A 17 12.68 -38.31 -38.21
C ARG A 17 11.42 -37.43 -38.04
N ALA A 18 10.61 -37.74 -37.04
CA ALA A 18 9.57 -36.84 -36.57
C ALA A 18 10.24 -35.62 -35.91
N VAL A 19 10.29 -34.49 -36.58
CA VAL A 19 10.66 -33.21 -35.99
C VAL A 19 9.45 -32.72 -35.19
N LEU A 20 9.47 -32.98 -33.88
CA LEU A 20 8.57 -32.33 -32.94
C LEU A 20 8.98 -30.85 -32.86
N ALA A 21 8.30 -29.99 -33.57
CA ALA A 21 8.37 -28.57 -33.40
C ALA A 21 7.67 -28.22 -32.07
N ALA A 22 8.45 -28.06 -30.99
CA ALA A 22 7.98 -27.52 -29.73
C ALA A 22 7.62 -26.04 -29.97
N LEU A 23 6.32 -25.74 -30.15
CA LEU A 23 5.77 -24.40 -30.09
C LEU A 23 5.88 -23.93 -28.63
N VAL A 24 7.00 -23.27 -28.31
CA VAL A 24 7.16 -22.53 -27.08
C VAL A 24 6.24 -21.30 -27.19
N PHE A 25 5.05 -21.36 -26.59
CA PHE A 25 4.22 -20.19 -26.37
C PHE A 25 4.93 -19.31 -25.37
N ALA A 26 5.77 -18.40 -25.85
CA ALA A 26 6.30 -17.31 -25.06
C ALA A 26 5.14 -16.36 -24.72
N PHE A 27 4.49 -16.61 -23.58
CA PHE A 27 3.55 -15.62 -23.03
C PHE A 27 4.32 -14.34 -22.73
N PRO A 28 3.87 -13.17 -23.22
CA PRO A 28 4.60 -11.93 -23.02
C PRO A 28 4.57 -11.55 -21.54
N VAL A 29 5.69 -11.72 -20.84
CA VAL A 29 5.90 -11.28 -19.43
C VAL A 29 5.54 -9.79 -19.23
N HIS A 30 5.67 -8.98 -20.27
CA HIS A 30 5.29 -7.56 -20.26
C HIS A 30 3.81 -7.29 -19.94
N SER A 31 2.91 -8.23 -20.18
CA SER A 31 1.49 -8.07 -19.84
C SER A 31 1.20 -8.16 -18.36
N LEU A 32 1.98 -8.90 -17.58
CA LEU A 32 1.80 -9.06 -16.14
C LEU A 32 2.31 -7.82 -15.39
N GLU A 33 3.49 -7.33 -15.76
CA GLU A 33 4.06 -6.11 -15.15
C GLU A 33 3.19 -4.88 -15.41
N ALA A 34 2.67 -4.72 -16.65
CA ALA A 34 1.76 -3.64 -16.99
C ALA A 34 0.46 -3.69 -16.18
N ARG A 35 -0.12 -4.87 -15.96
CA ARG A 35 -1.31 -5.06 -15.13
C ARG A 35 -1.06 -4.73 -13.68
N THR A 36 0.07 -5.15 -13.12
CA THR A 36 0.45 -4.86 -11.74
C THR A 36 0.66 -3.35 -11.53
N THR A 37 1.34 -2.69 -12.45
CA THR A 37 1.54 -1.23 -12.42
C THR A 37 0.21 -0.48 -12.51
N GLN A 38 -0.68 -0.89 -13.41
CA GLN A 38 -2.00 -0.30 -13.57
C GLN A 38 -2.85 -0.47 -12.30
N GLN A 39 -2.84 -1.65 -11.68
CA GLN A 39 -3.58 -1.91 -10.44
C GLN A 39 -3.04 -1.05 -9.29
N ASN A 40 -1.74 -0.96 -9.13
CA ASN A 40 -1.11 -0.11 -8.10
C ASN A 40 -1.49 1.37 -8.27
N THR A 41 -1.58 1.85 -9.51
CA THR A 41 -2.02 3.22 -9.81
C THR A 41 -3.47 3.46 -9.41
N ILE A 42 -4.36 2.50 -9.71
CA ILE A 42 -5.78 2.56 -9.34
C ILE A 42 -5.94 2.56 -7.82
N ASP A 43 -5.24 1.67 -7.12
CA ASP A 43 -5.28 1.56 -5.66
C ASP A 43 -4.81 2.86 -4.99
N GLU A 44 -3.75 3.48 -5.51
CA GLU A 44 -3.26 4.76 -4.98
C GLU A 44 -4.27 5.90 -5.22
N GLN A 45 -4.96 5.94 -6.35
CA GLN A 45 -6.03 6.90 -6.61
C GLN A 45 -7.21 6.72 -5.66
N ILE A 46 -7.58 5.47 -5.35
CA ILE A 46 -8.63 5.17 -4.37
C ILE A 46 -8.21 5.69 -2.99
N VAL A 47 -7.00 5.37 -2.54
CA VAL A 47 -6.46 5.85 -1.26
C VAL A 47 -6.43 7.37 -1.20
N ALA A 48 -6.00 8.05 -2.27
CA ALA A 48 -5.99 9.51 -2.38
C ALA A 48 -7.37 10.11 -2.18
N THR A 49 -8.38 9.55 -2.84
CA THR A 49 -9.78 9.97 -2.72
C THR A 49 -10.30 9.78 -1.29
N CYS A 50 -9.96 8.66 -0.65
CA CYS A 50 -10.35 8.38 0.73
C CYS A 50 -9.68 9.34 1.72
N ILE A 51 -8.41 9.68 1.53
CA ILE A 51 -7.68 10.67 2.34
C ILE A 51 -8.33 12.05 2.20
N ALA A 52 -8.62 12.51 0.99
CA ALA A 52 -9.26 13.80 0.75
C ALA A 52 -10.63 13.89 1.45
N ARG A 53 -11.44 12.84 1.34
CA ARG A 53 -12.75 12.73 2.00
C ARG A 53 -12.62 12.73 3.52
N SER A 54 -11.75 11.90 4.09
CA SER A 54 -11.52 11.81 5.54
C SER A 54 -10.98 13.11 6.14
N ALA A 55 -10.17 13.84 5.40
CA ALA A 55 -9.64 15.13 5.84
C ALA A 55 -10.73 16.23 5.90
N ALA A 56 -11.83 16.08 5.16
CA ALA A 56 -12.98 17.00 5.15
C ALA A 56 -12.55 18.48 4.99
N GLY A 57 -11.71 18.76 3.99
CA GLY A 57 -11.17 20.10 3.69
C GLY A 57 -10.04 20.59 4.60
N ARG A 58 -9.69 19.85 5.64
CA ARG A 58 -8.58 20.21 6.56
C ARG A 58 -7.24 19.82 5.97
N ASN A 59 -6.56 20.78 5.34
CA ASN A 59 -5.29 20.55 4.65
C ASN A 59 -4.20 19.91 5.54
N TRP A 60 -4.09 20.36 6.80
CA TRP A 60 -3.14 19.76 7.75
C TRP A 60 -3.41 18.28 8.00
N LEU A 61 -4.70 17.88 8.10
CA LEU A 61 -5.09 16.49 8.33
C LEU A 61 -4.88 15.63 7.09
N ALA A 62 -5.16 16.16 5.89
CA ALA A 62 -4.82 15.48 4.64
C ALA A 62 -3.31 15.19 4.55
N LYS A 63 -2.47 16.20 4.85
CA LYS A 63 -1.01 16.03 4.88
C LYS A 63 -0.56 15.00 5.92
N THR A 64 -1.15 15.01 7.11
CA THR A 64 -0.89 14.00 8.14
C THR A 64 -1.16 12.58 7.64
N LEU A 65 -2.37 12.36 7.09
CA LEU A 65 -2.76 11.04 6.57
C LEU A 65 -1.85 10.58 5.42
N TRP A 66 -1.40 11.50 4.56
CA TRP A 66 -0.40 11.20 3.54
C TRP A 66 0.96 10.84 4.14
N GLY A 67 1.41 11.54 5.18
CA GLY A 67 2.65 11.22 5.86
C GLY A 67 2.64 9.83 6.51
N LEU A 68 1.51 9.47 7.15
CA LEU A 68 1.30 8.13 7.67
C LEU A 68 1.26 7.10 6.53
N ARG A 69 0.48 7.35 5.46
CA ARG A 69 0.38 6.45 4.29
C ARG A 69 1.74 6.15 3.66
N ASP A 70 2.56 7.19 3.47
CA ASP A 70 3.88 7.03 2.86
C ASP A 70 4.86 6.30 3.78
N GLN A 71 4.73 6.49 5.09
CA GLN A 71 5.53 5.77 6.09
C GLN A 71 5.17 4.30 6.17
N GLU A 72 3.88 3.98 6.16
CA GLU A 72 3.37 2.61 6.32
C GLU A 72 3.56 1.78 5.04
N GLY A 73 3.41 2.39 3.87
CA GLY A 73 3.65 1.74 2.59
C GLY A 73 2.76 0.53 2.29
N GLY A 74 1.64 0.36 3.01
CA GLY A 74 0.72 -0.76 2.81
C GLY A 74 -0.04 -0.66 1.48
N TRP A 75 -0.86 -1.66 1.15
CA TRP A 75 -1.70 -1.71 -0.04
C TRP A 75 -3.09 -2.24 0.30
N ILE A 76 -4.04 -2.09 -0.61
CA ILE A 76 -5.38 -2.67 -0.44
C ILE A 76 -5.26 -4.20 -0.45
N GLY A 77 -5.74 -4.85 0.61
CA GLY A 77 -5.57 -6.29 0.83
C GLY A 77 -4.38 -6.67 1.70
N ALA A 78 -3.52 -5.72 2.09
CA ALA A 78 -2.36 -6.01 2.94
C ALA A 78 -2.76 -6.60 4.29
N GLU A 79 -2.02 -7.62 4.71
CA GLU A 79 -2.09 -8.24 6.04
C GLU A 79 -0.69 -8.73 6.41
N VAL A 80 0.06 -7.91 7.14
CA VAL A 80 1.45 -8.17 7.49
C VAL A 80 1.54 -8.64 8.93
N ALA A 81 2.07 -9.83 9.14
CA ALA A 81 2.21 -10.42 10.48
C ALA A 81 3.35 -9.76 11.26
N ASN A 82 3.11 -9.45 12.53
CA ASN A 82 4.09 -8.96 13.49
C ASN A 82 4.59 -10.08 14.42
N SER A 83 5.74 -9.90 15.01
CA SER A 83 6.37 -10.89 15.92
C SER A 83 5.58 -11.13 17.22
N ASP A 84 4.67 -10.22 17.58
CA ASP A 84 3.81 -10.30 18.76
C ASP A 84 2.45 -10.96 18.47
N GLY A 85 2.26 -11.51 17.27
CA GLY A 85 1.03 -12.15 16.82
C GLY A 85 -0.04 -11.17 16.33
N SER A 86 0.20 -9.87 16.38
CA SER A 86 -0.66 -8.87 15.73
C SER A 86 -0.41 -8.83 14.21
N HIS A 87 -1.25 -8.11 13.49
CA HIS A 87 -1.10 -7.89 12.05
C HIS A 87 -1.34 -6.42 11.73
N ASP A 88 -0.61 -5.91 10.77
CA ASP A 88 -0.85 -4.59 10.20
C ASP A 88 -1.68 -4.72 8.93
N LEU A 89 -2.78 -3.97 8.84
CA LEU A 89 -3.86 -4.19 7.90
C LEU A 89 -4.04 -3.00 6.96
N GLY A 90 -4.09 -3.30 5.65
CA GLY A 90 -4.48 -2.35 4.60
C GLY A 90 -3.49 -1.21 4.33
N PRO A 91 -3.92 -0.16 3.60
CA PRO A 91 -3.04 0.89 3.08
C PRO A 91 -2.26 1.68 4.14
N LEU A 92 -2.85 1.98 5.29
CA LEU A 92 -2.22 2.71 6.40
C LEU A 92 -1.79 1.77 7.54
N GLN A 93 -1.70 0.47 7.28
CA GLN A 93 -1.18 -0.56 8.17
C GLN A 93 -1.75 -0.44 9.59
N VAL A 94 -3.09 -0.33 9.68
CA VAL A 94 -3.78 -0.26 10.97
C VAL A 94 -3.59 -1.58 11.70
N ASN A 95 -2.97 -1.53 12.88
CA ASN A 95 -2.69 -2.74 13.66
C ASN A 95 -3.99 -3.40 14.14
N SER A 96 -4.02 -4.74 14.08
CA SER A 96 -5.17 -5.56 14.42
C SER A 96 -5.62 -5.43 15.89
N TRP A 97 -4.80 -4.88 16.78
CA TRP A 97 -5.16 -4.53 18.15
C TRP A 97 -6.32 -3.54 18.22
N TRP A 98 -6.50 -2.74 17.18
CA TRP A 98 -7.61 -1.80 17.10
C TRP A 98 -8.95 -2.44 16.73
N VAL A 99 -8.93 -3.69 16.22
CA VAL A 99 -10.14 -4.37 15.73
C VAL A 99 -11.25 -4.44 16.77
N PRO A 100 -11.02 -4.89 18.04
CA PRO A 100 -12.08 -4.96 19.04
C PRO A 100 -12.69 -3.57 19.35
N ARG A 101 -11.86 -2.54 19.43
CA ARG A 101 -12.32 -1.18 19.73
C ARG A 101 -13.11 -0.57 18.55
N LEU A 102 -12.65 -0.77 17.33
CA LEU A 102 -13.36 -0.34 16.13
C LEU A 102 -14.67 -1.12 15.96
N ALA A 103 -14.70 -2.40 16.31
CA ALA A 103 -15.91 -3.21 16.32
C ALA A 103 -16.95 -2.66 17.31
N ALA A 104 -16.53 -2.29 18.52
CA ALA A 104 -17.40 -1.66 19.52
C ALA A 104 -17.96 -0.31 19.02
N ILE A 105 -17.11 0.54 18.40
CA ILE A 105 -17.53 1.85 17.88
C ILE A 105 -18.51 1.72 16.70
N THR A 106 -18.28 0.75 15.82
CA THR A 106 -19.11 0.57 14.61
C THR A 106 -20.34 -0.31 14.83
N GLY A 107 -20.42 -0.99 15.98
CA GLY A 107 -21.48 -1.98 16.25
C GLY A 107 -21.41 -3.19 15.31
N ARG A 108 -20.22 -3.53 14.79
CA ARG A 108 -20.02 -4.61 13.83
C ARG A 108 -19.14 -5.72 14.39
N PRO A 109 -19.34 -6.98 13.95
CA PRO A 109 -18.48 -8.08 14.35
C PRO A 109 -17.01 -7.84 13.96
N GLU A 110 -16.07 -8.24 14.83
CA GLU A 110 -14.62 -8.06 14.61
C GLU A 110 -14.13 -8.62 13.27
N ARG A 111 -14.66 -9.77 12.84
CA ARG A 111 -14.31 -10.35 11.52
C ARG A 111 -14.63 -9.41 10.35
N HIS A 112 -15.72 -8.64 10.44
CA HIS A 112 -16.09 -7.66 9.42
C HIS A 112 -15.16 -6.45 9.46
N VAL A 113 -14.89 -5.94 10.66
CA VAL A 113 -13.96 -4.81 10.86
C VAL A 113 -12.55 -5.16 10.35
N ARG A 114 -12.04 -6.35 10.69
CA ARG A 114 -10.76 -6.85 10.17
C ARG A 114 -10.76 -6.92 8.64
N HIS A 115 -11.83 -7.46 8.05
CA HIS A 115 -11.98 -7.53 6.60
C HIS A 115 -11.98 -6.13 5.97
N TRP A 116 -12.73 -5.17 6.53
CA TRP A 116 -12.79 -3.80 6.03
C TRP A 116 -11.46 -3.07 6.17
N LEU A 117 -10.77 -3.21 7.30
CA LEU A 117 -9.42 -2.65 7.45
C LEU A 117 -8.47 -3.12 6.36
N LYS A 118 -8.63 -4.35 5.90
CA LYS A 118 -7.78 -4.93 4.86
C LYS A 118 -8.22 -4.52 3.45
N GLN A 119 -9.53 -4.61 3.14
CA GLN A 119 -10.03 -4.54 1.77
C GLN A 119 -10.68 -3.20 1.39
N ASP A 120 -11.14 -2.42 2.36
CA ASP A 120 -11.78 -1.12 2.13
C ASP A 120 -10.81 0.01 2.48
N ALA A 121 -10.22 0.62 1.45
CA ALA A 121 -9.27 1.72 1.63
C ALA A 121 -9.87 2.89 2.41
N CYS A 122 -11.15 3.20 2.20
CA CYS A 122 -11.75 4.32 2.90
C CYS A 122 -12.05 4.03 4.36
N PHE A 123 -12.44 2.80 4.69
CA PHE A 123 -12.56 2.38 6.09
C PHE A 123 -11.19 2.39 6.79
N ASN A 124 -10.15 1.91 6.11
CA ASN A 124 -8.78 1.90 6.64
C ASN A 124 -8.27 3.32 6.92
N VAL A 125 -8.43 4.25 5.97
CA VAL A 125 -8.06 5.66 6.12
C VAL A 125 -8.85 6.32 7.26
N GLU A 126 -10.15 6.05 7.37
CA GLU A 126 -10.99 6.60 8.44
C GLU A 126 -10.59 6.06 9.82
N ALA A 127 -10.26 4.78 9.92
CA ALA A 127 -9.74 4.18 11.14
C ALA A 127 -8.40 4.81 11.53
N ALA A 128 -7.48 4.98 10.58
CA ALA A 128 -6.19 5.64 10.81
C ALA A 128 -6.37 7.10 11.28
N ARG A 129 -7.29 7.84 10.64
CA ARG A 129 -7.66 9.20 11.06
C ARG A 129 -8.15 9.20 12.51
N TRP A 130 -9.06 8.30 12.84
CA TRP A 130 -9.62 8.21 14.19
C TRP A 130 -8.54 7.88 15.23
N ILE A 131 -7.64 6.93 14.94
CA ILE A 131 -6.52 6.56 15.81
C ILE A 131 -5.61 7.76 16.04
N PHE A 132 -5.20 8.45 14.96
CA PHE A 132 -4.35 9.63 15.05
C PHE A 132 -5.01 10.74 15.87
N LEU A 133 -6.29 11.06 15.61
CA LEU A 133 -7.01 12.11 16.33
C LEU A 133 -7.23 11.75 17.81
N SER A 134 -7.44 10.48 18.12
CA SER A 134 -7.49 9.99 19.52
C SER A 134 -6.15 10.19 20.22
N GLY A 135 -5.05 9.89 19.55
CA GLY A 135 -3.70 10.16 20.04
C GLY A 135 -3.44 11.66 20.24
N LEU A 136 -3.91 12.50 19.31
CA LEU A 136 -3.79 13.96 19.42
C LEU A 136 -4.60 14.53 20.59
N ALA A 137 -5.81 14.04 20.79
CA ALA A 137 -6.64 14.43 21.93
C ALA A 137 -6.01 14.04 23.28
N ALA A 138 -5.39 12.86 23.34
CA ALA A 138 -4.76 12.34 24.55
C ALA A 138 -3.41 13.03 24.86
N THR A 139 -2.58 13.27 23.85
CA THR A 139 -1.24 13.83 24.04
C THR A 139 -1.20 15.34 24.00
N ARG A 140 -2.15 15.99 23.33
CA ARG A 140 -2.17 17.44 23.01
C ARG A 140 -0.92 17.93 22.30
N ASP A 141 -0.18 17.02 21.69
CA ASP A 141 1.04 17.28 20.93
C ASP A 141 0.96 16.55 19.60
N TYR A 142 1.07 17.32 18.50
CA TYR A 142 0.94 16.81 17.14
C TYR A 142 1.98 15.74 16.81
N TRP A 143 3.25 16.00 17.14
CA TRP A 143 4.33 15.08 16.82
C TRP A 143 4.32 13.84 17.70
N LYS A 144 3.94 14.00 18.95
CA LYS A 144 3.71 12.87 19.85
C LYS A 144 2.53 12.02 19.39
N ALA A 145 1.46 12.64 18.89
CA ALA A 145 0.33 11.91 18.32
C ALA A 145 0.71 11.06 17.10
N ILE A 146 1.60 11.56 16.23
CA ILE A 146 2.17 10.76 15.14
C ILE A 146 2.96 9.57 15.70
N GLY A 147 3.78 9.78 16.71
CA GLY A 147 4.56 8.71 17.32
C GLY A 147 3.71 7.63 17.97
N VAL A 148 2.69 8.00 18.74
CA VAL A 148 1.80 7.04 19.42
C VAL A 148 0.89 6.28 18.47
N TYR A 149 0.68 6.78 17.25
CA TYR A 149 0.02 6.03 16.19
C TYR A 149 0.71 4.67 15.97
N HIS A 150 2.04 4.68 15.96
CA HIS A 150 2.86 3.49 15.69
C HIS A 150 3.15 2.65 16.95
N SER A 151 3.45 3.27 18.09
CA SER A 151 3.92 2.53 19.25
C SER A 151 3.70 3.29 20.57
N PRO A 152 3.44 2.59 21.70
CA PRO A 152 3.48 3.20 23.03
C PRO A 152 4.90 3.52 23.52
N THR A 153 5.95 2.97 22.89
CA THR A 153 7.34 3.07 23.33
C THR A 153 8.00 4.34 22.80
N GLU A 154 8.51 5.19 23.68
CA GLU A 154 8.98 6.53 23.35
C GLU A 154 10.07 6.59 22.25
N TRP A 155 11.13 5.78 22.35
CA TRP A 155 12.18 5.78 21.32
C TRP A 155 11.67 5.33 19.94
N ARG A 156 10.67 4.43 19.89
CA ARG A 156 10.00 4.03 18.65
C ARG A 156 9.17 5.18 18.09
N GLN A 157 8.46 5.92 18.97
CA GLN A 157 7.70 7.12 18.58
C GLN A 157 8.61 8.16 17.93
N GLN A 158 9.76 8.47 18.54
CA GLN A 158 10.71 9.45 18.02
C GLN A 158 11.26 9.04 16.65
N ARG A 159 11.67 7.77 16.50
CA ARG A 159 12.15 7.24 15.23
C ARG A 159 11.08 7.28 14.14
N TYR A 160 9.87 6.86 14.47
CA TYR A 160 8.73 6.87 13.55
C TYR A 160 8.38 8.29 13.12
N THR A 161 8.25 9.21 14.06
CA THR A 161 7.96 10.63 13.78
C THR A 161 9.02 11.24 12.87
N SER A 162 10.30 10.97 13.11
CA SER A 162 11.39 11.45 12.26
C SER A 162 11.25 10.94 10.82
N SER A 163 10.85 9.69 10.64
CA SER A 163 10.62 9.10 9.31
C SER A 163 9.41 9.72 8.62
N VAL A 164 8.30 9.92 9.33
CA VAL A 164 7.10 10.61 8.80
C VAL A 164 7.44 12.03 8.33
N ILE A 165 8.29 12.77 9.08
CA ILE A 165 8.78 14.10 8.67
C ILE A 165 9.50 14.05 7.32
N VAL A 166 10.33 13.02 7.09
CA VAL A 166 11.03 12.83 5.80
C VAL A 166 10.03 12.61 4.67
N HIS A 167 9.02 11.77 4.87
CA HIS A 167 7.96 11.54 3.88
C HIS A 167 7.15 12.81 3.58
N LEU A 168 6.78 13.56 4.61
CA LEU A 168 6.08 14.83 4.46
C LEU A 168 6.89 15.85 3.65
N ARG A 169 8.21 15.97 3.91
CA ARG A 169 9.10 16.84 3.14
C ARG A 169 9.22 16.40 1.69
N ARG A 170 9.32 15.11 1.45
CA ARG A 170 9.41 14.54 0.09
C ARG A 170 8.14 14.82 -0.71
N ARG A 171 6.96 14.66 -0.12
CA ARG A 171 5.67 14.83 -0.80
C ARG A 171 5.25 16.30 -0.97
N PHE A 172 5.49 17.15 0.03
CA PHE A 172 4.96 18.51 0.09
C PHE A 172 6.03 19.62 0.07
N GLY A 173 7.29 19.26 -0.04
CA GLY A 173 8.42 20.20 -0.04
C GLY A 173 8.90 20.57 1.36
N SER A 174 10.14 21.08 1.43
CA SER A 174 10.80 21.47 2.68
C SER A 174 10.16 22.70 3.35
N SER A 175 9.51 23.56 2.56
CA SER A 175 8.79 24.75 3.04
C SER A 175 7.58 24.44 3.93
N LEU A 176 7.11 23.18 3.95
CA LEU A 176 5.98 22.73 4.80
C LEU A 176 6.18 23.12 6.28
N PHE A 177 7.41 23.12 6.76
CA PHE A 177 7.79 23.44 8.16
C PHE A 177 8.45 24.81 8.31
N ALA A 178 8.55 25.59 7.23
CA ALA A 178 9.05 26.94 7.33
C ALA A 178 8.08 27.82 8.12
N ARG A 179 8.59 28.58 9.08
CA ARG A 179 7.77 29.61 9.72
C ARG A 179 7.34 30.61 8.63
N PRO A 180 6.09 31.08 8.62
CA PRO A 180 5.73 32.21 7.78
C PRO A 180 6.72 33.32 8.04
N SER A 181 7.40 33.83 7.00
CA SER A 181 8.24 35.00 7.13
C SER A 181 7.35 36.15 7.67
N LYS A 182 7.73 36.72 8.82
CA LYS A 182 7.13 37.95 9.28
C LYS A 182 7.44 39.04 8.26
N GLY A 183 6.51 39.35 7.39
CA GLY A 183 6.65 40.54 6.53
C GLY A 183 6.57 40.26 5.03
N THR A 184 5.39 40.10 4.52
CA THR A 184 4.89 40.79 3.32
C THR A 184 3.38 40.84 3.48
N PRO A 185 2.79 42.03 3.71
CA PRO A 185 1.33 42.16 3.64
C PRO A 185 0.90 41.75 2.23
N PRO A 186 -0.30 41.13 2.07
CA PRO A 186 -0.81 40.85 0.74
C PRO A 186 -0.85 42.18 -0.01
N VAL A 187 -0.25 42.21 -1.19
CA VAL A 187 -0.42 43.32 -2.12
C VAL A 187 -1.91 43.41 -2.37
N SER A 188 -2.55 44.40 -1.75
CA SER A 188 -3.92 44.76 -2.06
C SER A 188 -3.92 45.17 -3.54
N GLU A 189 -4.49 44.32 -4.36
CA GLU A 189 -4.86 44.66 -5.72
C GLU A 189 -5.73 45.88 -5.69
N VAL A 190 -5.15 47.04 -5.98
CA VAL A 190 -5.87 48.26 -6.27
C VAL A 190 -6.52 48.03 -7.62
N VAL A 191 -7.80 47.71 -7.60
CA VAL A 191 -8.65 47.73 -8.80
C VAL A 191 -8.93 49.21 -9.13
N PRO A 192 -8.67 49.62 -10.38
CA PRO A 192 -8.96 50.97 -10.85
C PRO A 192 -10.46 51.29 -10.94
#